data_2d3a59c683280bf1cb2309fe33b22647
#
_entry.id   2d3a59c683280bf1cb2309fe33b22647
#
_cell.length_a   1.000
_cell.length_b   1.000
_cell.length_c   1.000
_cell.angle_alpha   90.00
_cell.angle_beta   90.00
_cell.angle_gamma   90.00
#
_symmetry.space_group_name_H-M   'P 1'
#
loop_
_entity.id
_entity.type
_entity.pdbx_description
1 polymer ?
#
loop_
_entity_poly.entity_id
_entity_poly.type
_entity_poly.pdbx_seq_one_letter_code
_entity_poly.pdbx_strand_id
1 'polypeptide(L)' 'MGRICVELPDELEKQLRFKTIERFGGKKGDLTRAVEEAVKTWITKG' A
#
# COMPACT_ATOMS: atom_id res chain seq x y z
N MET A 1 5.52 9.85 -14.09
CA MET A 1 5.11 8.85 -13.12
C MET A 1 4.06 7.92 -13.69
N GLY A 2 4.25 6.63 -13.48
CA GLY A 2 3.32 5.65 -13.99
C GLY A 2 2.14 5.42 -13.07
N ARG A 3 1.08 4.89 -13.62
CA ARG A 3 -0.11 4.52 -12.87
C ARG A 3 -0.42 3.06 -13.08
N ILE A 4 -0.69 2.36 -11.99
CA ILE A 4 -1.04 0.96 -12.05
C ILE A 4 -2.33 0.75 -11.28
N CYS A 5 -3.25 0.02 -11.89
CA CYS A 5 -4.52 -0.32 -11.26
C CYS A 5 -4.57 -1.82 -11.05
N VAL A 6 -4.69 -2.24 -9.80
CA VAL A 6 -4.75 -3.65 -9.48
C VAL A 6 -5.90 -3.94 -8.54
N GLU A 7 -6.38 -5.16 -8.61
CA GLU A 7 -7.46 -5.62 -7.75
C GLU A 7 -6.89 -6.49 -6.65
N LEU A 8 -7.33 -6.22 -5.43
CA LEU A 8 -6.87 -6.98 -4.27
C LEU A 8 -8.06 -7.72 -3.65
N PRO A 9 -7.81 -8.90 -3.07
CA PRO A 9 -8.86 -9.55 -2.29
C PRO A 9 -9.31 -8.65 -1.14
N ASP A 10 -10.58 -8.72 -0.80
CA ASP A 10 -11.15 -7.87 0.24
C ASP A 10 -10.35 -7.95 1.53
N GLU A 11 -9.95 -9.14 1.91
CA GLU A 11 -9.20 -9.34 3.13
C GLU A 11 -7.85 -8.63 3.09
N LEU A 12 -7.17 -8.75 1.99
CA LEU A 12 -5.87 -8.14 1.84
C LEU A 12 -5.98 -6.62 1.82
N GLU A 13 -7.01 -6.12 1.14
CA GLU A 13 -7.25 -4.68 1.10
C GLU A 13 -7.53 -4.14 2.50
N LYS A 14 -8.31 -4.87 3.26
CA LYS A 14 -8.63 -4.48 4.64
C LYS A 14 -7.37 -4.38 5.48
N GLN A 15 -6.52 -5.38 5.39
CA GLN A 15 -5.28 -5.40 6.14
C GLN A 15 -4.35 -4.27 5.71
N LEU A 16 -4.33 -4.00 4.42
CA LEU A 16 -3.50 -2.92 3.91
C LEU A 16 -3.95 -1.57 4.47
N ARG A 17 -5.25 -1.33 4.51
CA ARG A 17 -5.78 -0.09 5.04
C ARG A 17 -5.50 0.05 6.54
N PHE A 18 -5.67 -1.04 7.25
CA PHE A 18 -5.37 -1.07 8.68
C PHE A 18 -3.92 -0.73 8.96
N LYS A 19 -3.04 -1.37 8.24
CA LYS A 19 -1.61 -1.15 8.41
C LYS A 19 -1.23 0.29 8.04
N THR A 20 -1.86 0.80 7.02
CA THR A 20 -1.61 2.17 6.58
C THR A 20 -1.99 3.17 7.66
N ILE A 21 -3.15 2.96 8.26
CA ILE A 21 -3.60 3.85 9.34
C ILE A 21 -2.67 3.75 10.53
N GLU A 22 -2.22 2.55 10.85
CA GLU A 22 -1.34 2.32 11.98
C GLU A 22 0.01 2.99 11.81
N ARG A 23 0.57 2.91 10.63
CA ARG A 23 1.92 3.42 10.39
C ARG A 23 1.95 4.89 9.99
N PHE A 24 0.98 5.32 9.21
CA PHE A 24 1.01 6.68 8.65
C PHE A 24 -0.10 7.58 9.18
N GLY A 25 -1.12 7.01 9.78
CA GLY A 25 -2.19 7.80 10.34
C GLY A 25 -3.45 7.86 9.50
N GLY A 26 -3.46 7.23 8.33
CA GLY A 26 -4.67 7.15 7.51
C GLY A 26 -5.03 8.43 6.79
N LYS A 27 -4.08 9.30 6.55
CA LYS A 27 -4.33 10.54 5.83
C LYS A 27 -4.39 10.30 4.33
N LYS A 28 -4.87 11.32 3.62
CA LYS A 28 -4.93 11.27 2.18
C LYS A 28 -3.53 11.10 1.61
N GLY A 29 -3.35 10.13 0.74
CA GLY A 29 -2.06 9.88 0.14
C GLY A 29 -1.21 8.87 0.90
N ASP A 30 -1.58 8.54 2.12
CA ASP A 30 -0.83 7.57 2.92
C ASP A 30 -0.92 6.18 2.31
N LEU A 31 -2.06 5.85 1.72
CA LEU A 31 -2.23 4.56 1.07
C LEU A 31 -1.29 4.42 -0.11
N THR A 32 -1.15 5.49 -0.88
CA THR A 32 -0.23 5.50 -2.01
C THR A 32 1.20 5.28 -1.54
N ARG A 33 1.57 5.91 -0.46
CA ARG A 33 2.91 5.76 0.10
C ARG A 33 3.15 4.34 0.59
N ALA A 34 2.15 3.77 1.25
CA ALA A 34 2.26 2.41 1.76
C ALA A 34 2.47 1.42 0.62
N VAL A 35 1.70 1.57 -0.45
CA VAL A 35 1.84 0.70 -1.62
C VAL A 35 3.19 0.92 -2.28
N GLU A 36 3.61 2.16 -2.39
CA GLU A 36 4.91 2.48 -3.00
C GLU A 36 6.05 1.82 -2.23
N GLU A 37 6.01 1.91 -0.92
CA GLU A 37 7.03 1.29 -0.09
C GLU A 37 7.01 -0.22 -0.19
N ALA A 38 5.81 -0.80 -0.21
CA ALA A 38 5.68 -2.24 -0.33
C ALA A 38 6.24 -2.74 -1.65
N VAL A 39 5.93 -2.05 -2.73
CA VAL A 39 6.43 -2.43 -4.04
C VAL A 39 7.95 -2.28 -4.10
N LYS A 40 8.45 -1.20 -3.56
CA LYS A 40 9.88 -0.96 -3.52
C LYS A 40 10.60 -2.08 -2.77
N THR A 41 10.06 -2.45 -1.63
CA THR A 41 10.65 -3.51 -0.82
C THR A 41 10.62 -4.84 -1.58
N TRP A 42 9.51 -5.11 -2.23
CA TRP A 42 9.37 -6.35 -2.98
C TRP A 42 10.38 -6.45 -4.11
N ILE A 43 10.56 -5.36 -4.82
CA ILE A 43 11.52 -5.31 -5.93
C ILE A 43 12.94 -5.47 -5.43
N THR A 44 13.25 -4.84 -4.31
CA THR A 44 14.60 -4.88 -3.76
C THR A 44 14.95 -6.26 -3.22
N LYS A 45 13.98 -6.90 -2.57
CA LYS A 45 14.21 -8.21 -1.97
C LYS A 45 13.96 -9.35 -2.94
N GLY A 46 13.02 -9.15 -3.83
CA GLY A 46 12.63 -10.18 -4.75
C GLY A 46 13.58 -10.29 -5.91
#